data_3f22d64c41ca428f834c681b223971e7
#
_entry.id   3f22d64c41ca428f834c681b223971e7
#
_cell.length_a   1.000
_cell.length_b   1.000
_cell.length_c   1.000
_cell.angle_alpha   90.00
_cell.angle_beta   90.00
_cell.angle_gamma   90.00
#
_symmetry.space_group_name_H-M   'P 1'
#
loop_
_entity.id
_entity.type
_entity.pdbx_description
1 polymer ?
#
loop_
_entity_poly.entity_id
_entity_poly.type
_entity_poly.pdbx_seq_one_letter_code
_entity_poly.pdbx_strand_id
1 'polypeptide(L)'
;MAGRTIRALATAVAALALTLPVAACGGDDDDSGGGGGGDSKIALLLPETKTTRYEEQDRPNFERRVKELCSGCEVIYSNANQDPAKQQQQAEAAITQGAKVIVISSVDVKSAAAIVQRAQQSDVKVVAYGRLIPDAPIDYYVSIDPFKVGQQQAQVQMDAIEKGGGSDPKVVMINGAPTDSNAKPYKD
;
A
#
# COMPACT_ATOMS: atom_id res chain seq x y z
N MET A 1 52.31 -61.50 -3.50
CA MET A 1 51.58 -62.68 -2.96
C MET A 1 50.09 -62.32 -3.03
N ALA A 2 49.32 -63.19 -3.68
CA ALA A 2 47.87 -63.40 -3.69
C ALA A 2 46.99 -62.16 -3.71
N GLY A 3 46.18 -61.84 -4.67
CA GLY A 3 45.41 -62.61 -5.62
C GLY A 3 44.02 -63.02 -5.12
N ARG A 4 42.95 -62.35 -5.55
CA ARG A 4 41.60 -62.97 -5.69
C ARG A 4 40.61 -61.89 -6.14
N THR A 5 40.33 -61.85 -7.36
CA THR A 5 39.20 -62.39 -8.16
C THR A 5 37.79 -61.78 -7.82
N ILE A 6 37.36 -61.08 -8.79
CA ILE A 6 36.10 -60.50 -9.16
C ILE A 6 34.99 -61.56 -9.22
N ARG A 7 33.78 -61.20 -8.79
CA ARG A 7 32.51 -61.77 -9.29
C ARG A 7 31.53 -60.65 -9.61
N ALA A 8 31.28 -60.48 -10.88
CA ALA A 8 30.21 -59.68 -11.43
C ALA A 8 28.86 -60.38 -11.21
N LEU A 9 27.88 -59.63 -10.73
CA LEU A 9 26.47 -59.96 -10.80
C LEU A 9 25.76 -58.91 -11.63
N ALA A 10 25.32 -59.35 -12.80
CA ALA A 10 24.40 -58.59 -13.65
C ALA A 10 22.97 -58.75 -13.12
N THR A 11 22.33 -57.67 -12.80
CA THR A 11 20.86 -57.64 -12.55
C THR A 11 20.21 -56.79 -13.62
N ALA A 12 19.39 -57.44 -14.42
CA ALA A 12 18.48 -56.85 -15.40
C ALA A 12 17.39 -56.06 -14.70
N VAL A 13 17.22 -54.80 -15.07
CA VAL A 13 16.09 -53.97 -14.64
C VAL A 13 15.13 -53.86 -15.85
N ALA A 14 13.96 -54.45 -15.71
CA ALA A 14 12.87 -54.34 -16.62
C ALA A 14 12.27 -52.92 -16.62
N ALA A 15 12.27 -52.22 -17.76
CA ALA A 15 11.63 -50.96 -17.92
C ALA A 15 10.11 -51.17 -18.11
N LEU A 16 9.32 -50.72 -17.14
CA LEU A 16 7.87 -50.65 -17.22
C LEU A 16 7.49 -49.25 -17.72
N ALA A 17 7.12 -49.17 -19.01
CA ALA A 17 6.60 -47.93 -19.61
C ALA A 17 5.14 -47.73 -19.18
N LEU A 18 4.86 -46.76 -18.30
CA LEU A 18 3.51 -46.25 -18.06
C LEU A 18 3.21 -45.16 -19.07
N THR A 19 2.34 -45.48 -20.02
CA THR A 19 1.70 -44.51 -20.92
C THR A 19 0.53 -43.85 -20.18
N LEU A 20 0.66 -42.56 -19.86
CA LEU A 20 -0.44 -41.71 -19.38
C LEU A 20 -1.17 -41.10 -20.59
N PRO A 21 -2.51 -41.17 -20.65
CA PRO A 21 -3.27 -40.49 -21.69
C PRO A 21 -3.30 -38.98 -21.37
N VAL A 22 -2.80 -38.16 -22.29
CA VAL A 22 -3.03 -36.71 -22.32
C VAL A 22 -4.46 -36.49 -22.77
N ALA A 23 -5.34 -36.19 -21.83
CA ALA A 23 -6.65 -35.64 -22.15
C ALA A 23 -6.48 -34.14 -22.46
N ALA A 24 -6.45 -33.80 -23.72
CA ALA A 24 -6.62 -32.45 -24.20
C ALA A 24 -8.10 -32.07 -24.06
N CYS A 25 -8.44 -31.29 -23.04
CA CYS A 25 -9.67 -30.52 -23.01
C CYS A 25 -9.39 -29.17 -23.63
N GLY A 26 -9.79 -28.99 -24.88
CA GLY A 26 -10.09 -27.68 -25.40
C GLY A 26 -11.38 -27.21 -24.75
N GLY A 27 -11.40 -26.03 -24.21
CA GLY A 27 -12.55 -25.38 -23.60
C GLY A 27 -12.47 -23.90 -23.93
N ASP A 28 -13.52 -23.43 -24.48
CA ASP A 28 -13.81 -22.14 -25.04
C ASP A 28 -13.49 -20.97 -24.10
N ASP A 29 -13.01 -19.89 -24.72
CA ASP A 29 -12.84 -18.57 -24.14
C ASP A 29 -14.19 -17.99 -23.74
N ASP A 30 -14.61 -18.20 -22.50
CA ASP A 30 -15.60 -17.36 -21.82
C ASP A 30 -14.87 -16.41 -20.88
N ASP A 31 -14.65 -15.20 -21.40
CA ASP A 31 -14.27 -14.01 -20.65
C ASP A 31 -15.38 -13.65 -19.65
N SER A 32 -15.43 -14.37 -18.54
CA SER A 32 -16.20 -14.00 -17.37
C SER A 32 -15.26 -13.39 -16.38
N GLY A 33 -15.22 -12.04 -16.35
CA GLY A 33 -14.56 -11.25 -15.33
C GLY A 33 -15.04 -11.58 -13.91
N GLY A 34 -14.60 -12.72 -13.41
CA GLY A 34 -14.75 -13.17 -12.03
C GLY A 34 -13.50 -12.78 -11.26
N GLY A 35 -13.62 -11.80 -10.38
CA GLY A 35 -12.55 -11.40 -9.48
C GLY A 35 -12.02 -12.61 -8.72
N GLY A 36 -10.85 -13.08 -9.11
CA GLY A 36 -10.10 -14.10 -8.39
C GLY A 36 -9.71 -13.57 -7.02
N GLY A 37 -10.56 -13.80 -6.02
CA GLY A 37 -10.25 -13.55 -4.61
C GLY A 37 -9.28 -14.59 -4.08
N GLY A 38 -8.04 -14.62 -4.61
CA GLY A 38 -6.95 -15.32 -3.96
C GLY A 38 -6.49 -14.54 -2.72
N ASP A 39 -5.91 -15.24 -1.76
CA ASP A 39 -5.38 -14.69 -0.52
C ASP A 39 -4.31 -13.62 -0.79
N SER A 40 -4.74 -12.39 -1.03
CA SER A 40 -3.87 -11.26 -1.33
C SER A 40 -3.61 -10.45 -0.06
N LYS A 41 -2.36 -10.06 0.16
CA LYS A 41 -2.00 -9.18 1.28
C LYS A 41 -1.95 -7.73 0.83
N ILE A 42 -2.58 -6.85 1.61
CA ILE A 42 -2.64 -5.41 1.38
C ILE A 42 -2.03 -4.72 2.58
N ALA A 43 -0.97 -3.95 2.40
CA ALA A 43 -0.38 -3.18 3.48
C ALA A 43 -1.07 -1.82 3.62
N LEU A 44 -1.46 -1.46 4.84
CA LEU A 44 -1.90 -0.11 5.21
C LEU A 44 -0.86 0.53 6.11
N LEU A 45 -0.16 1.54 5.58
CA LEU A 45 0.93 2.22 6.27
C LEU A 45 0.50 3.65 6.61
N LEU A 46 0.22 3.91 7.90
CA LEU A 46 -0.21 5.21 8.38
C LEU A 46 0.94 5.98 9.04
N PRO A 47 0.93 7.34 8.98
CA PRO A 47 2.09 8.14 9.33
C PRO A 47 2.27 8.31 10.83
N GLU A 48 1.15 8.35 11.60
CA GLU A 48 1.20 8.69 13.02
C GLU A 48 -0.16 8.42 13.72
N THR A 49 -0.17 8.50 15.05
CA THR A 49 -1.34 8.17 15.88
C THR A 49 -1.96 9.40 16.58
N LYS A 50 -1.33 10.58 16.50
CA LYS A 50 -1.80 11.79 17.20
C LYS A 50 -3.02 12.40 16.53
N THR A 51 -3.12 12.27 15.21
CA THR A 51 -4.32 12.67 14.47
C THR A 51 -5.35 11.54 14.56
N THR A 52 -6.36 11.75 15.37
CA THR A 52 -7.36 10.72 15.76
C THR A 52 -7.98 9.99 14.58
N ARG A 53 -8.19 10.67 13.46
CA ARG A 53 -8.84 10.06 12.29
C ARG A 53 -8.12 8.81 11.79
N TYR A 54 -6.78 8.74 11.86
CA TYR A 54 -6.03 7.59 11.32
C TYR A 54 -6.40 6.28 12.01
N GLU A 55 -6.45 6.28 13.35
CA GLU A 55 -6.76 5.07 14.11
C GLU A 55 -8.27 4.87 14.31
N GLU A 56 -9.05 5.95 14.45
CA GLU A 56 -10.47 5.85 14.77
C GLU A 56 -11.37 5.73 13.55
N GLN A 57 -10.91 6.19 12.38
CA GLN A 57 -11.72 6.22 11.16
C GLN A 57 -11.05 5.49 9.99
N ASP A 58 -9.85 5.93 9.60
CA ASP A 58 -9.23 5.45 8.37
C ASP A 58 -8.94 3.95 8.45
N ARG A 59 -8.25 3.50 9.49
CA ARG A 59 -7.90 2.08 9.68
C ARG A 59 -9.13 1.18 9.79
N PRO A 60 -10.07 1.36 10.73
CA PRO A 60 -11.19 0.43 10.90
C PRO A 60 -12.11 0.40 9.69
N ASN A 61 -12.34 1.53 9.02
CA ASN A 61 -13.14 1.56 7.79
C ASN A 61 -12.43 0.87 6.64
N PHE A 62 -11.11 1.02 6.50
CA PHE A 62 -10.32 0.34 5.49
C PHE A 62 -10.35 -1.18 5.71
N GLU A 63 -10.02 -1.66 6.91
CA GLU A 63 -10.02 -3.08 7.26
C GLU A 63 -11.39 -3.72 7.02
N ARG A 64 -12.46 -3.06 7.46
CA ARG A 64 -13.83 -3.52 7.24
C ARG A 64 -14.15 -3.61 5.74
N ARG A 65 -13.81 -2.57 4.97
CA ARG A 65 -14.12 -2.53 3.54
C ARG A 65 -13.32 -3.54 2.73
N VAL A 66 -12.06 -3.75 3.06
CA VAL A 66 -11.26 -4.82 2.45
C VAL A 66 -11.90 -6.17 2.69
N LYS A 67 -12.31 -6.46 3.93
CA LYS A 67 -12.96 -7.73 4.27
C LYS A 67 -14.28 -7.96 3.53
N GLU A 68 -15.07 -6.88 3.32
CA GLU A 68 -16.33 -6.94 2.57
C GLU A 68 -16.10 -7.23 1.08
N LEU A 69 -15.07 -6.61 0.48
CA LEU A 69 -14.80 -6.72 -0.95
C LEU A 69 -13.93 -7.92 -1.32
N CYS A 70 -13.11 -8.39 -0.39
CA CYS A 70 -12.16 -9.48 -0.57
C CYS A 70 -12.04 -10.27 0.73
N SER A 71 -12.90 -11.26 0.92
CA SER A 71 -12.97 -12.07 2.16
C SER A 71 -11.68 -12.84 2.46
N GLY A 72 -10.89 -13.19 1.43
CA GLY A 72 -9.59 -13.87 1.55
C GLY A 72 -8.39 -12.91 1.64
N CYS A 73 -8.60 -11.58 1.59
CA CYS A 73 -7.50 -10.64 1.71
C CYS A 73 -7.11 -10.39 3.17
N GLU A 74 -5.79 -10.34 3.42
CA GLU A 74 -5.20 -9.97 4.70
C GLU A 74 -4.72 -8.51 4.67
N VAL A 75 -5.02 -7.74 5.71
CA VAL A 75 -4.49 -6.39 5.88
C VAL A 75 -3.28 -6.43 6.81
N ILE A 76 -2.10 -6.05 6.29
CA ILE A 76 -0.89 -5.80 7.07
C ILE A 76 -0.91 -4.35 7.50
N TYR A 77 -1.23 -4.08 8.77
CA TYR A 77 -1.26 -2.72 9.28
C TYR A 77 0.05 -2.33 9.97
N SER A 78 0.52 -1.09 9.73
CA SER A 78 1.64 -0.50 10.45
C SER A 78 1.49 1.01 10.60
N ASN A 79 2.04 1.54 11.69
CA ASN A 79 2.07 2.97 11.97
C ASN A 79 3.49 3.44 12.24
N ALA A 80 3.92 4.48 11.55
CA ALA A 80 5.29 4.97 11.60
C ALA A 80 5.60 5.85 12.81
N ASN A 81 4.57 6.38 13.51
CA ASN A 81 4.73 7.30 14.63
C ASN A 81 5.59 8.53 14.29
N GLN A 82 5.40 9.10 13.10
CA GLN A 82 6.14 10.26 12.57
C GLN A 82 7.62 9.99 12.24
N ASP A 83 8.04 8.73 12.16
CA ASP A 83 9.40 8.35 11.78
C ASP A 83 9.43 7.84 10.32
N PRO A 84 10.01 8.59 9.36
CA PRO A 84 10.07 8.18 7.96
C PRO A 84 10.97 6.95 7.75
N ALA A 85 12.03 6.77 8.55
CA ALA A 85 12.89 5.59 8.45
C ALA A 85 12.15 4.32 8.91
N LYS A 86 11.36 4.44 9.98
CA LYS A 86 10.47 3.37 10.42
C LYS A 86 9.42 3.03 9.36
N GLN A 87 8.84 4.04 8.68
CA GLN A 87 7.88 3.79 7.62
C GLN A 87 8.50 3.03 6.45
N GLN A 88 9.73 3.34 6.07
CA GLN A 88 10.47 2.60 5.05
C GLN A 88 10.68 1.13 5.46
N GLN A 89 11.15 0.88 6.68
CA GLN A 89 11.31 -0.49 7.19
C GLN A 89 9.99 -1.27 7.22
N GLN A 90 8.89 -0.61 7.56
CA GLN A 90 7.55 -1.22 7.55
C GLN A 90 7.10 -1.59 6.13
N ALA A 91 7.39 -0.73 5.14
CA ALA A 91 7.11 -1.02 3.74
C ALA A 91 7.93 -2.23 3.23
N GLU A 92 9.23 -2.26 3.54
CA GLU A 92 10.10 -3.39 3.20
C GLU A 92 9.64 -4.70 3.84
N ALA A 93 9.23 -4.64 5.11
CA ALA A 93 8.67 -5.79 5.81
C ALA A 93 7.36 -6.27 5.16
N ALA A 94 6.46 -5.36 4.77
CA ALA A 94 5.21 -5.70 4.10
C ALA A 94 5.47 -6.37 2.73
N ILE A 95 6.41 -5.86 1.94
CA ILE A 95 6.85 -6.46 0.68
C ILE A 95 7.37 -7.89 0.92
N THR A 96 8.23 -8.06 1.92
CA THR A 96 8.80 -9.36 2.28
C THR A 96 7.72 -10.35 2.75
N GLN A 97 6.68 -9.88 3.41
CA GLN A 97 5.52 -10.68 3.81
C GLN A 97 4.59 -11.02 2.64
N GLY A 98 4.87 -10.52 1.43
CA GLY A 98 4.13 -10.84 0.22
C GLY A 98 2.96 -9.89 -0.06
N ALA A 99 2.99 -8.66 0.47
CA ALA A 99 2.00 -7.64 0.10
C ALA A 99 2.00 -7.44 -1.42
N LYS A 100 0.80 -7.37 -2.00
CA LYS A 100 0.60 -7.08 -3.43
C LYS A 100 0.26 -5.61 -3.67
N VAL A 101 -0.22 -4.95 -2.64
CA VAL A 101 -0.56 -3.53 -2.66
C VAL A 101 -0.08 -2.88 -1.36
N ILE A 102 0.51 -1.71 -1.47
CA ILE A 102 0.81 -0.82 -0.36
C ILE A 102 -0.08 0.42 -0.49
N VAL A 103 -0.93 0.65 0.50
CA VAL A 103 -1.67 1.90 0.70
C VAL A 103 -0.92 2.71 1.75
N ILE A 104 -0.37 3.85 1.37
CA ILE A 104 0.50 4.64 2.24
C ILE A 104 0.06 6.10 2.35
N SER A 105 -0.10 6.57 3.58
CA SER A 105 -0.05 7.99 3.91
C SER A 105 1.35 8.29 4.44
N SER A 106 2.17 8.97 3.63
CA SER A 106 3.60 9.11 3.93
C SER A 106 3.87 10.10 5.07
N VAL A 107 4.84 9.79 5.91
CA VAL A 107 5.36 10.72 6.94
C VAL A 107 6.07 11.89 6.28
N ASP A 108 6.96 11.58 5.34
CA ASP A 108 7.69 12.52 4.51
C ASP A 108 7.55 12.12 3.05
N VAL A 109 6.97 13.00 2.24
CA VAL A 109 6.63 12.69 0.86
C VAL A 109 7.85 12.53 -0.04
N LYS A 110 8.98 13.15 0.29
CA LYS A 110 10.21 13.04 -0.50
C LYS A 110 10.91 11.70 -0.23
N SER A 111 11.07 11.34 1.04
CA SER A 111 11.68 10.06 1.40
C SER A 111 10.83 8.87 0.99
N ALA A 112 9.50 9.03 0.92
CA ALA A 112 8.58 7.98 0.46
C ALA A 112 8.79 7.55 -1.00
N ALA A 113 9.45 8.35 -1.82
CA ALA A 113 9.81 7.97 -3.20
C ALA A 113 10.65 6.68 -3.23
N ALA A 114 11.53 6.45 -2.23
CA ALA A 114 12.31 5.22 -2.10
C ALA A 114 11.42 4.00 -1.84
N ILE A 115 10.34 4.17 -1.07
CA ILE A 115 9.34 3.11 -0.83
C ILE A 115 8.66 2.71 -2.15
N VAL A 116 8.26 3.71 -2.95
CA VAL A 116 7.63 3.47 -4.27
C VAL A 116 8.57 2.71 -5.19
N GLN A 117 9.83 3.14 -5.29
CA GLN A 117 10.84 2.46 -6.11
C GLN A 117 11.05 1.01 -5.66
N ARG A 118 11.12 0.77 -4.36
CA ARG A 118 11.29 -0.58 -3.82
C ARG A 118 10.07 -1.47 -4.09
N ALA A 119 8.86 -0.91 -3.94
CA ALA A 119 7.62 -1.62 -4.26
C ALA A 119 7.57 -2.05 -5.73
N GLN A 120 7.91 -1.15 -6.66
CA GLN A 120 7.97 -1.44 -8.09
C GLN A 120 8.96 -2.55 -8.44
N GLN A 121 10.16 -2.54 -7.84
CA GLN A 121 11.16 -3.61 -8.04
C GLN A 121 10.65 -4.99 -7.61
N SER A 122 9.58 -5.02 -6.80
CA SER A 122 8.97 -6.23 -6.27
C SER A 122 7.58 -6.52 -6.86
N ASP A 123 7.18 -5.79 -7.92
CA ASP A 123 5.85 -5.86 -8.55
C ASP A 123 4.70 -5.63 -7.55
N VAL A 124 4.90 -4.71 -6.60
CA VAL A 124 3.92 -4.31 -5.60
C VAL A 124 3.33 -2.95 -5.99
N LYS A 125 2.00 -2.87 -6.07
CA LYS A 125 1.28 -1.64 -6.42
C LYS A 125 1.28 -0.66 -5.25
N VAL A 126 1.37 0.64 -5.57
CA VAL A 126 1.36 1.70 -4.56
C VAL A 126 0.19 2.65 -4.76
N VAL A 127 -0.60 2.79 -3.70
CA VAL A 127 -1.67 3.79 -3.58
C VAL A 127 -1.22 4.86 -2.59
N ALA A 128 -0.96 6.06 -3.07
CA ALA A 128 -0.72 7.22 -2.22
C ALA A 128 -2.06 7.70 -1.64
N TYR A 129 -2.18 7.68 -0.32
CA TYR A 129 -3.39 8.02 0.42
C TYR A 129 -3.23 9.33 1.19
N GLY A 130 -4.05 10.30 0.86
CA GLY A 130 -4.09 11.62 1.49
C GLY A 130 -2.95 12.56 1.08
N ARG A 131 -1.72 12.07 0.97
CA ARG A 131 -0.51 12.84 0.62
C ARG A 131 0.10 12.35 -0.69
N LEU A 132 0.21 13.25 -1.67
CA LEU A 132 0.89 12.94 -2.93
C LEU A 132 2.38 12.70 -2.67
N ILE A 133 2.92 11.64 -3.25
CA ILE A 133 4.36 11.37 -3.28
C ILE A 133 4.86 11.91 -4.64
N PRO A 134 5.52 13.08 -4.67
CA PRO A 134 5.99 13.67 -5.91
C PRO A 134 7.15 12.87 -6.49
N ASP A 135 7.37 13.02 -7.80
CA ASP A 135 8.51 12.44 -8.52
C ASP A 135 8.68 10.92 -8.37
N ALA A 136 7.60 10.23 -8.04
CA ALA A 136 7.57 8.78 -7.90
C ALA A 136 6.38 8.20 -8.67
N PRO A 137 6.59 7.09 -9.42
CA PRO A 137 5.55 6.49 -10.26
C PRO A 137 4.60 5.64 -9.42
N ILE A 138 3.74 6.30 -8.65
CA ILE A 138 2.63 5.65 -7.90
C ILE A 138 1.58 5.16 -8.88
N ASP A 139 0.89 4.05 -8.53
CA ASP A 139 -0.17 3.50 -9.38
C ASP A 139 -1.49 4.28 -9.21
N TYR A 140 -1.83 4.69 -7.98
CA TYR A 140 -3.04 5.45 -7.68
C TYR A 140 -2.80 6.52 -6.63
N TYR A 141 -3.56 7.60 -6.73
CA TYR A 141 -3.62 8.67 -5.73
C TYR A 141 -5.05 8.90 -5.29
N VAL A 142 -5.30 8.83 -3.99
CA VAL A 142 -6.60 9.10 -3.37
C VAL A 142 -6.45 10.19 -2.33
N SER A 143 -7.07 11.33 -2.55
CA SER A 143 -7.00 12.48 -1.66
C SER A 143 -8.25 13.38 -1.80
N ILE A 144 -8.27 14.42 -0.98
CA ILE A 144 -9.15 15.57 -1.11
C ILE A 144 -8.46 16.66 -1.94
N ASP A 145 -9.19 17.70 -2.30
CA ASP A 145 -8.63 18.93 -2.87
C ASP A 145 -8.20 19.87 -1.72
N PRO A 146 -6.91 19.94 -1.36
CA PRO A 146 -6.45 20.72 -0.22
C PRO A 146 -6.59 22.24 -0.44
N PHE A 147 -6.45 22.72 -1.66
CA PHE A 147 -6.66 24.12 -1.98
C PHE A 147 -8.12 24.53 -1.71
N LYS A 148 -9.06 23.74 -2.18
CA LYS A 148 -10.49 23.99 -1.95
C LYS A 148 -10.88 23.95 -0.47
N VAL A 149 -10.26 23.07 0.30
CA VAL A 149 -10.45 23.04 1.75
C VAL A 149 -9.89 24.30 2.40
N GLY A 150 -8.69 24.76 1.99
CA GLY A 150 -8.11 26.02 2.45
C GLY A 150 -9.00 27.21 2.18
N GLN A 151 -9.55 27.31 0.97
CA GLN A 151 -10.51 28.36 0.60
C GLN A 151 -11.77 28.35 1.49
N GLN A 152 -12.32 27.15 1.76
CA GLN A 152 -13.48 27.01 2.63
C GLN A 152 -13.17 27.43 4.07
N GLN A 153 -11.99 27.08 4.59
CA GLN A 153 -11.54 27.49 5.93
C GLN A 153 -11.39 29.02 6.02
N ALA A 154 -10.80 29.64 5.01
CA ALA A 154 -10.66 31.11 4.93
C ALA A 154 -12.05 31.78 4.87
N GLN A 155 -12.97 31.27 4.07
CA GLN A 155 -14.32 31.82 3.95
C GLN A 155 -15.07 31.76 5.28
N VAL A 156 -15.08 30.62 5.98
CA VAL A 156 -15.71 30.47 7.30
C VAL A 156 -15.13 31.46 8.31
N GLN A 157 -13.83 31.70 8.26
CA GLN A 157 -13.16 32.66 9.13
C GLN A 157 -13.57 34.11 8.81
N MET A 158 -13.63 34.47 7.54
CA MET A 158 -14.10 35.80 7.11
C MET A 158 -15.53 36.06 7.53
N ASP A 159 -16.43 35.10 7.31
CA ASP A 159 -17.83 35.18 7.75
C ASP A 159 -17.95 35.38 9.26
N ALA A 160 -17.09 34.71 10.04
CA ALA A 160 -17.05 34.87 11.50
C ALA A 160 -16.60 36.28 11.94
N ILE A 161 -15.58 36.82 11.26
CA ILE A 161 -15.06 38.18 11.51
C ILE A 161 -16.15 39.22 11.20
N GLU A 162 -16.80 39.12 10.06
CA GLU A 162 -17.87 40.04 9.64
C GLU A 162 -19.05 40.03 10.65
N LYS A 163 -19.47 38.84 11.07
CA LYS A 163 -20.55 38.69 12.08
C LYS A 163 -20.13 39.22 13.45
N GLY A 164 -18.85 39.16 13.80
CA GLY A 164 -18.31 39.63 15.06
C GLY A 164 -18.18 41.15 15.16
N GLY A 165 -18.35 41.90 14.06
CA GLY A 165 -18.31 43.37 14.02
C GLY A 165 -16.96 43.99 14.41
N GLY A 166 -15.88 43.21 14.40
CA GLY A 166 -14.54 43.70 14.75
C GLY A 166 -13.94 44.58 13.64
N SER A 167 -13.44 45.77 14.01
CA SER A 167 -12.81 46.71 13.05
C SER A 167 -11.33 46.39 12.77
N ASP A 168 -10.66 45.58 13.59
CA ASP A 168 -9.24 45.23 13.45
C ASP A 168 -9.02 43.77 13.88
N PRO A 169 -9.51 42.79 13.08
CA PRO A 169 -9.39 41.37 13.41
C PRO A 169 -7.94 40.92 13.27
N LYS A 170 -7.43 40.23 14.29
CA LYS A 170 -6.13 39.58 14.26
C LYS A 170 -6.33 38.09 13.93
N VAL A 171 -5.72 37.65 12.84
CA VAL A 171 -5.77 36.26 12.39
C VAL A 171 -4.40 35.62 12.55
N VAL A 172 -4.37 34.40 13.13
CA VAL A 172 -3.15 33.59 13.27
C VAL A 172 -3.34 32.35 12.41
N MET A 173 -2.38 32.12 11.51
CA MET A 173 -2.33 30.91 10.68
C MET A 173 -1.30 29.93 11.22
N ILE A 174 -1.74 28.72 11.55
CA ILE A 174 -0.86 27.61 11.96
C ILE A 174 -0.80 26.62 10.78
N ASN A 175 0.34 26.58 10.11
CA ASN A 175 0.53 25.76 8.92
C ASN A 175 0.95 24.33 9.27
N GLY A 176 0.67 23.40 8.35
CA GLY A 176 1.16 22.04 8.40
C GLY A 176 2.68 21.93 8.15
N ALA A 177 3.22 20.74 8.39
CA ALA A 177 4.64 20.46 8.19
C ALA A 177 5.02 20.51 6.70
N PRO A 178 6.22 21.01 6.34
CA PRO A 178 6.69 21.08 4.96
C PRO A 178 6.93 19.70 4.31
N THR A 179 6.96 18.64 5.12
CA THR A 179 7.04 17.23 4.68
C THR A 179 5.69 16.66 4.21
N ASP A 180 4.60 17.42 4.39
CA ASP A 180 3.25 17.09 3.92
C ASP A 180 2.95 17.85 2.63
N SER A 181 2.67 17.13 1.54
CA SER A 181 2.34 17.72 0.24
C SER A 181 1.10 18.61 0.24
N ASN A 182 0.21 18.47 1.24
CA ASN A 182 -1.00 19.28 1.35
C ASN A 182 -0.76 20.62 2.06
N ALA A 183 0.31 20.76 2.86
CA ALA A 183 0.53 21.94 3.71
C ALA A 183 0.58 23.25 2.91
N LYS A 184 1.26 23.26 1.77
CA LYS A 184 1.32 24.43 0.92
C LYS A 184 -0.03 24.75 0.23
N PRO A 185 -0.70 23.78 -0.45
CA PRO A 185 -2.01 24.03 -1.05
C PRO A 185 -3.11 24.48 -0.08
N TYR A 186 -3.07 24.06 1.18
CA TYR A 186 -4.01 24.57 2.20
C TYR A 186 -3.80 26.05 2.52
N LYS A 187 -2.54 26.49 2.47
CA LYS A 187 -2.16 27.86 2.80
C LYS A 187 -2.42 28.83 1.65
N ASP A 188 -2.19 28.41 0.40
CA ASP A 188 -2.23 29.24 -0.81
C ASP A 188 -3.67 29.55 -1.24
#